data_0e5f2b680b2c9da22ec9099558115f47
#
_entry.id   0e5f2b680b2c9da22ec9099558115f47
#
_cell.length_a   1.000
_cell.length_b   1.000
_cell.length_c   1.000
_cell.angle_alpha   90.00
_cell.angle_beta   90.00
_cell.angle_gamma   90.00
#
_symmetry.space_group_name_H-M   'P 1'
#
loop_
_entity.id
_entity.type
_entity.pdbx_description
1 polymer ?
#
loop_
_entity_poly.entity_id
_entity_poly.type
_entity_poly.pdbx_seq_one_letter_code
_entity_poly.pdbx_strand_id
1 'polypeptide(L)'
;MFRLIISCIVMAALVSCKEKREEVPNQPKEESWYKEEYRPQFHFSPKEKWMNDPNGLVFNQGVYHLFYQYYPEDIVWGPMHWGHAVSEDLVHWKHRPIALYPDEHGYIFSGSAVVDKKNTSGFGANGKTPLVAIFTYHSMEGEKAGRKDFQTQGIAYSLDNGDTWKKYKNNPVILNDGIKDFRDPKVFWHEPSDSWILILVAGDHAKFYSSKNLKDWTYLSDFGKSQGAHGGVWECPDLFPLKVEGFNEEKWVLIISINPGAPNGGSGTQYFVGDFDGTTFTSDQKNPKWFDYGTDNYAGVTYNNVPEEERIFIGWMSNWDYARDTPTKKWRSAMTVPRKLSLHKVADDYFLANYPIDKISGLTNSTLVNEVEVAANTSDTLQVEGLNQSEIRLRTAAKNFKLLFKNELDEAFVMTMDSDNQIFSVDRTLSGKVDFQEDFGAKKHVAPLNGIEGDVKEFKILMDWSSMELFVDQGMLSMTEQIFPTSPYHTLIIVNEDKQAPIVIESIKKMQSVW
;
A
#
# COMPACT_ATOMS: atom_id res chain seq x y z
N MET A 1 109.51 -17.96 -3.51
CA MET A 1 108.24 -18.13 -4.24
C MET A 1 107.15 -18.55 -3.27
N PHE A 2 106.46 -17.64 -2.72
CA PHE A 2 105.37 -17.97 -1.84
C PHE A 2 104.17 -17.09 -2.27
N ARG A 3 103.05 -17.74 -2.63
CA ARG A 3 101.79 -17.06 -2.96
C ARG A 3 100.95 -16.96 -1.70
N LEU A 4 100.65 -15.76 -1.32
CA LEU A 4 99.69 -15.48 -0.25
C LEU A 4 98.28 -15.58 -0.83
N ILE A 5 97.42 -16.40 -0.16
CA ILE A 5 96.00 -16.46 -0.47
C ILE A 5 95.31 -15.65 0.64
N ILE A 6 94.68 -14.56 0.24
CA ILE A 6 93.85 -13.73 1.10
C ILE A 6 92.44 -14.27 0.99
N SER A 7 91.90 -14.76 2.20
CA SER A 7 90.51 -15.22 2.32
C SER A 7 89.65 -14.04 2.74
N CYS A 8 88.78 -13.59 1.83
CA CYS A 8 87.73 -12.61 2.19
C CYS A 8 86.54 -13.28 2.83
N ILE A 9 86.32 -13.01 4.12
CA ILE A 9 85.09 -13.38 4.85
C ILE A 9 84.05 -12.32 4.51
N VAL A 10 82.99 -12.71 3.78
CA VAL A 10 81.83 -11.89 3.54
C VAL A 10 80.82 -12.13 4.68
N MET A 11 80.65 -11.13 5.51
CA MET A 11 79.65 -11.12 6.58
C MET A 11 78.30 -10.71 6.02
N ALA A 12 77.41 -11.66 5.80
CA ALA A 12 76.02 -11.38 5.37
C ALA A 12 75.20 -10.86 6.56
N ALA A 13 74.91 -9.57 6.55
CA ALA A 13 73.94 -8.97 7.48
C ALA A 13 72.51 -9.29 7.02
N LEU A 14 71.81 -10.16 7.77
CA LEU A 14 70.38 -10.41 7.61
C LEU A 14 69.62 -9.16 8.10
N VAL A 15 69.19 -8.31 7.17
CA VAL A 15 68.22 -7.26 7.47
C VAL A 15 66.84 -7.90 7.42
N SER A 16 66.25 -8.13 8.63
CA SER A 16 64.85 -8.56 8.80
C SER A 16 63.94 -7.35 8.48
N CYS A 17 63.44 -7.26 7.27
CA CYS A 17 62.31 -6.37 6.97
C CYS A 17 61.07 -6.93 7.64
N LYS A 18 60.64 -6.32 8.76
CA LYS A 18 59.26 -6.44 9.22
C LYS A 18 58.36 -5.76 8.17
N GLU A 19 57.71 -6.53 7.31
CA GLU A 19 56.57 -6.05 6.55
C GLU A 19 55.51 -5.55 7.55
N LYS A 20 55.29 -4.22 7.53
CA LYS A 20 54.05 -3.66 8.09
C LYS A 20 52.94 -4.26 7.26
N ARG A 21 52.14 -5.17 7.85
CA ARG A 21 50.80 -5.46 7.35
C ARG A 21 50.06 -4.11 7.32
N GLU A 22 49.84 -3.58 6.15
CA GLU A 22 48.84 -2.53 5.95
C GLU A 22 47.52 -3.12 6.45
N GLU A 23 46.92 -2.52 7.46
CA GLU A 23 45.53 -2.79 7.85
C GLU A 23 44.69 -2.50 6.62
N VAL A 24 44.13 -3.54 6.01
CA VAL A 24 43.11 -3.44 4.98
C VAL A 24 42.02 -2.56 5.58
N PRO A 25 41.64 -1.43 4.95
CA PRO A 25 40.57 -0.61 5.48
C PRO A 25 39.36 -1.51 5.69
N ASN A 26 38.79 -1.46 6.89
CA ASN A 26 37.57 -2.17 7.24
C ASN A 26 36.58 -1.99 6.08
N GLN A 27 36.34 -3.02 5.29
CA GLN A 27 35.25 -2.96 4.32
C GLN A 27 34.01 -2.60 5.13
N PRO A 28 33.21 -1.60 4.71
CA PRO A 28 31.98 -1.30 5.41
C PRO A 28 31.24 -2.62 5.54
N LYS A 29 30.86 -2.99 6.78
CA LYS A 29 29.96 -4.13 7.00
C LYS A 29 28.84 -3.98 6.01
N GLU A 30 28.61 -4.98 5.15
CA GLU A 30 27.41 -5.01 4.31
C GLU A 30 26.23 -4.63 5.22
N GLU A 31 25.63 -3.47 4.99
CA GLU A 31 24.45 -3.09 5.73
C GLU A 31 23.41 -4.16 5.43
N SER A 32 22.97 -4.83 6.46
CA SER A 32 21.94 -5.87 6.34
C SER A 32 20.59 -5.16 6.12
N TRP A 33 20.29 -4.83 4.87
CA TRP A 33 19.00 -4.28 4.47
C TRP A 33 17.86 -5.25 4.84
N TYR A 34 16.68 -4.69 5.18
CA TYR A 34 15.47 -5.43 5.52
C TYR A 34 15.57 -6.32 6.78
N LYS A 35 16.52 -6.00 7.68
CA LYS A 35 16.67 -6.62 9.01
C LYS A 35 16.58 -5.61 10.14
N GLU A 36 16.18 -4.38 9.82
CA GLU A 36 15.98 -3.33 10.81
C GLU A 36 14.77 -3.65 11.69
N GLU A 37 14.74 -3.09 12.88
CA GLU A 37 13.59 -3.15 13.79
C GLU A 37 12.31 -2.73 13.07
N TYR A 38 11.21 -3.47 13.22
CA TYR A 38 9.92 -3.26 12.57
C TYR A 38 9.88 -3.43 11.04
N ARG A 39 10.97 -3.84 10.40
CA ARG A 39 11.01 -3.99 8.95
C ARG A 39 10.04 -5.09 8.48
N PRO A 40 9.04 -4.77 7.65
CA PRO A 40 8.14 -5.77 7.09
C PRO A 40 8.91 -6.82 6.29
N GLN A 41 8.48 -8.07 6.39
CA GLN A 41 9.15 -9.19 5.75
C GLN A 41 8.46 -9.63 4.47
N PHE A 42 7.17 -9.38 4.31
CA PHE A 42 6.44 -9.73 3.10
C PHE A 42 5.57 -8.58 2.53
N HIS A 43 5.61 -7.41 3.15
CA HIS A 43 5.07 -6.18 2.56
C HIS A 43 6.16 -5.39 1.84
N PHE A 44 5.79 -4.68 0.78
CA PHE A 44 6.70 -3.74 0.15
C PHE A 44 7.00 -2.57 1.09
N SER A 45 8.29 -2.23 1.22
CA SER A 45 8.74 -1.02 1.90
C SER A 45 9.91 -0.41 1.14
N PRO A 46 10.14 0.92 1.23
CA PRO A 46 11.27 1.54 0.56
C PRO A 46 12.57 0.99 1.15
N LYS A 47 13.62 0.90 0.34
CA LYS A 47 14.93 0.48 0.85
C LYS A 47 15.34 1.34 2.04
N GLU A 48 15.13 2.64 1.95
CA GLU A 48 15.39 3.65 2.96
C GLU A 48 14.51 4.88 2.74
N LYS A 49 14.45 5.77 3.72
CA LYS A 49 13.81 7.08 3.65
C LYS A 49 12.29 7.04 3.64
N TRP A 50 11.66 8.15 3.28
CA TRP A 50 10.21 8.33 3.31
C TRP A 50 9.52 7.76 2.07
N MET A 51 8.40 7.08 2.29
CA MET A 51 7.46 6.66 1.25
C MET A 51 6.02 6.94 1.71
N ASN A 52 5.15 7.35 0.77
CA ASN A 52 3.69 7.34 0.94
C ASN A 52 3.00 6.77 -0.31
N ASP A 53 1.98 7.37 -0.85
CA ASP A 53 1.06 6.89 -1.87
C ASP A 53 1.67 5.99 -2.96
N PRO A 54 1.06 4.85 -3.30
CA PRO A 54 1.37 4.13 -4.52
C PRO A 54 0.96 4.95 -5.75
N ASN A 55 1.82 5.00 -6.74
CA ASN A 55 1.63 5.77 -7.96
C ASN A 55 1.89 4.94 -9.21
N GLY A 56 1.34 5.36 -10.32
CA GLY A 56 1.70 4.83 -11.63
C GLY A 56 1.56 3.32 -11.77
N LEU A 57 0.66 2.69 -11.03
CA LEU A 57 0.48 1.24 -11.02
C LEU A 57 0.09 0.75 -12.41
N VAL A 58 0.99 0.02 -13.08
CA VAL A 58 0.76 -0.48 -14.44
C VAL A 58 1.49 -1.79 -14.68
N PHE A 59 0.81 -2.73 -15.36
CA PHE A 59 1.42 -3.95 -15.87
C PHE A 59 1.85 -3.74 -17.32
N ASN A 60 3.10 -4.04 -17.65
CA ASN A 60 3.59 -3.99 -19.01
C ASN A 60 4.69 -5.01 -19.26
N GLN A 61 4.64 -5.71 -20.39
CA GLN A 61 5.66 -6.67 -20.83
C GLN A 61 6.07 -7.70 -19.76
N GLY A 62 5.11 -8.24 -19.02
CA GLY A 62 5.33 -9.26 -17.99
C GLY A 62 5.77 -8.70 -16.62
N VAL A 63 5.76 -7.40 -16.45
CA VAL A 63 6.26 -6.73 -15.24
C VAL A 63 5.20 -5.80 -14.67
N TYR A 64 4.97 -5.88 -13.37
CA TYR A 64 4.21 -4.91 -12.59
C TYR A 64 5.13 -3.79 -12.15
N HIS A 65 4.77 -2.55 -12.46
CA HIS A 65 5.47 -1.36 -12.00
C HIS A 65 4.74 -0.78 -10.80
N LEU A 66 5.46 -0.53 -9.73
CA LEU A 66 5.03 0.23 -8.55
C LEU A 66 5.90 1.48 -8.47
N PHE A 67 5.32 2.63 -8.80
CA PHE A 67 5.90 3.90 -8.42
C PHE A 67 5.28 4.33 -7.09
N TYR A 68 5.95 5.21 -6.37
CA TYR A 68 5.46 5.67 -5.07
C TYR A 68 6.00 7.06 -4.76
N GLN A 69 5.25 7.81 -3.97
CA GLN A 69 5.73 9.06 -3.41
C GLN A 69 6.97 8.80 -2.57
N TYR A 70 8.06 9.46 -2.87
CA TYR A 70 9.36 9.19 -2.28
C TYR A 70 10.12 10.48 -1.96
N TYR A 71 10.65 10.58 -0.75
CA TYR A 71 11.61 11.64 -0.40
C TYR A 71 12.96 11.00 -0.08
N PRO A 72 14.00 11.19 -0.92
CA PRO A 72 15.27 10.48 -0.79
C PRO A 72 16.22 11.03 0.28
N GLU A 73 15.91 12.17 0.90
CA GLU A 73 16.85 12.82 1.81
C GLU A 73 16.53 12.57 3.29
N ASP A 74 15.25 12.33 3.66
CA ASP A 74 14.83 12.14 5.04
C ASP A 74 13.75 11.06 5.17
N ILE A 75 13.45 10.67 6.43
CA ILE A 75 12.37 9.76 6.82
C ILE A 75 11.05 10.47 7.12
N VAL A 76 10.93 11.76 6.83
CA VAL A 76 9.71 12.56 6.92
C VAL A 76 9.35 13.12 5.55
N TRP A 77 8.11 13.51 5.38
CA TRP A 77 7.62 14.09 4.13
C TRP A 77 8.40 15.35 3.74
N GLY A 78 8.76 15.47 2.47
CA GLY A 78 9.53 16.59 1.93
C GLY A 78 9.33 16.71 0.41
N PRO A 79 10.30 17.25 -0.35
CA PRO A 79 10.22 17.34 -1.81
C PRO A 79 10.00 15.99 -2.47
N MET A 80 8.75 15.73 -2.89
CA MET A 80 8.34 14.44 -3.43
C MET A 80 8.88 14.15 -4.82
N HIS A 81 9.35 12.92 -4.97
CA HIS A 81 9.76 12.26 -6.20
C HIS A 81 8.85 11.06 -6.45
N TRP A 82 8.92 10.46 -7.62
CA TRP A 82 8.45 9.09 -7.80
C TRP A 82 9.61 8.11 -7.65
N GLY A 83 9.60 7.37 -6.54
CA GLY A 83 10.39 6.14 -6.40
C GLY A 83 9.85 5.08 -7.36
N HIS A 84 10.60 4.00 -7.60
CA HIS A 84 10.22 2.97 -8.56
C HIS A 84 10.67 1.59 -8.09
N ALA A 85 9.78 0.62 -8.18
CA ALA A 85 10.07 -0.80 -8.03
C ALA A 85 9.31 -1.62 -9.08
N VAL A 86 9.80 -2.82 -9.37
CA VAL A 86 9.20 -3.73 -10.33
C VAL A 86 9.10 -5.14 -9.76
N SER A 87 8.06 -5.88 -10.18
CA SER A 87 7.83 -7.26 -9.81
C SER A 87 7.22 -8.05 -10.96
N GLU A 88 7.54 -9.34 -11.07
CA GLU A 88 6.89 -10.27 -12.00
C GLU A 88 5.66 -10.95 -11.38
N ASP A 89 5.50 -10.87 -10.05
CA ASP A 89 4.49 -11.61 -9.29
C ASP A 89 3.76 -10.79 -8.19
N LEU A 90 4.04 -9.47 -8.11
CA LEU A 90 3.48 -8.54 -7.11
C LEU A 90 4.00 -8.76 -5.67
N VAL A 91 4.90 -9.69 -5.46
CA VAL A 91 5.38 -10.09 -4.13
C VAL A 91 6.88 -9.86 -3.99
N HIS A 92 7.68 -10.32 -4.96
CA HIS A 92 9.12 -10.14 -4.99
C HIS A 92 9.47 -8.88 -5.78
N TRP A 93 9.90 -7.83 -5.07
CA TRP A 93 10.14 -6.52 -5.64
C TRP A 93 11.63 -6.23 -5.86
N LYS A 94 11.93 -5.58 -6.97
CA LYS A 94 13.28 -5.06 -7.28
C LYS A 94 13.21 -3.55 -7.37
N HIS A 95 13.89 -2.85 -6.48
CA HIS A 95 14.00 -1.39 -6.56
C HIS A 95 14.74 -0.96 -7.82
N ARG A 96 14.27 0.14 -8.41
CA ARG A 96 14.83 0.81 -9.58
C ARG A 96 15.28 2.23 -9.19
N PRO A 97 16.06 2.91 -10.03
CA PRO A 97 16.31 4.33 -9.83
C PRO A 97 15.02 5.14 -9.75
N ILE A 98 15.08 6.30 -9.08
CA ILE A 98 13.99 7.27 -9.06
C ILE A 98 13.54 7.57 -10.49
N ALA A 99 12.24 7.45 -10.75
CA ALA A 99 11.66 7.65 -12.08
C ALA A 99 11.44 9.12 -12.41
N LEU A 100 10.89 9.91 -11.47
CA LEU A 100 10.58 11.31 -11.68
C LEU A 100 11.15 12.17 -10.54
N TYR A 101 11.81 13.24 -10.92
CA TYR A 101 12.40 14.22 -10.03
C TYR A 101 11.63 15.55 -10.09
N PRO A 102 11.54 16.33 -8.98
CA PRO A 102 11.09 17.70 -9.03
C PRO A 102 11.79 18.53 -10.11
N ASP A 103 11.11 19.58 -10.61
CA ASP A 103 11.66 20.55 -11.54
C ASP A 103 11.08 21.94 -11.27
N GLU A 104 11.20 22.85 -12.24
CA GLU A 104 10.71 24.24 -12.16
C GLU A 104 9.20 24.37 -11.94
N HIS A 105 8.40 23.31 -12.23
CA HIS A 105 6.95 23.30 -11.98
C HIS A 105 6.60 22.89 -10.55
N GLY A 106 7.54 22.23 -9.83
CA GLY A 106 7.36 21.84 -8.44
C GLY A 106 7.68 20.37 -8.14
N TYR A 107 7.18 19.90 -6.99
CA TYR A 107 7.29 18.51 -6.55
C TYR A 107 6.44 17.59 -7.42
N ILE A 108 6.79 16.32 -7.45
CA ILE A 108 6.04 15.31 -8.21
C ILE A 108 5.08 14.60 -7.24
N PHE A 109 3.82 15.03 -7.24
CA PHE A 109 2.76 14.43 -6.45
C PHE A 109 2.14 13.22 -7.15
N SER A 110 1.12 12.64 -6.54
CA SER A 110 0.52 11.39 -6.96
C SER A 110 -0.09 11.43 -8.36
N GLY A 111 -0.27 10.26 -8.94
CA GLY A 111 -0.83 10.08 -10.27
C GLY A 111 -0.77 8.63 -10.74
N SER A 112 -1.01 8.40 -12.02
CA SER A 112 -1.14 7.10 -12.64
C SER A 112 -0.24 6.91 -13.87
N ALA A 113 -0.14 5.66 -14.35
CA ALA A 113 0.53 5.35 -15.62
C ALA A 113 -0.35 4.45 -16.49
N VAL A 114 -0.21 4.61 -17.80
CA VAL A 114 -0.93 3.82 -18.81
C VAL A 114 0.01 3.33 -19.90
N VAL A 115 -0.36 2.22 -20.54
CA VAL A 115 0.26 1.75 -21.78
C VAL A 115 -0.51 2.35 -22.96
N ASP A 116 0.09 3.27 -23.69
CA ASP A 116 -0.54 3.86 -24.89
C ASP A 116 -0.38 2.93 -26.11
N LYS A 117 -1.15 1.83 -26.11
CA LYS A 117 -1.07 0.77 -27.14
C LYS A 117 -1.29 1.30 -28.56
N LYS A 118 -2.15 2.31 -28.71
CA LYS A 118 -2.52 2.89 -29.99
C LYS A 118 -1.59 4.05 -30.39
N ASN A 119 -0.59 4.39 -29.55
CA ASN A 119 0.31 5.55 -29.71
C ASN A 119 -0.45 6.85 -29.97
N THR A 120 -1.56 7.04 -29.25
CA THR A 120 -2.41 8.22 -29.37
C THR A 120 -1.67 9.49 -28.96
N SER A 121 -0.76 9.39 -28.01
CA SER A 121 0.11 10.48 -27.58
C SER A 121 1.15 10.90 -28.62
N GLY A 122 1.47 10.00 -29.58
CA GLY A 122 2.54 10.22 -30.54
C GLY A 122 3.95 10.21 -29.91
N PHE A 123 4.11 9.67 -28.69
CA PHE A 123 5.43 9.53 -28.05
C PHE A 123 6.16 8.28 -28.50
N GLY A 124 5.43 7.27 -29.04
CA GLY A 124 6.03 6.04 -29.54
C GLY A 124 6.96 6.31 -30.72
N ALA A 125 8.11 5.68 -30.72
CA ALA A 125 9.12 5.80 -31.76
C ALA A 125 9.75 4.43 -32.05
N ASN A 126 10.12 4.19 -33.30
CA ASN A 126 10.80 2.96 -33.74
C ASN A 126 10.03 1.67 -33.36
N GLY A 127 8.70 1.70 -33.44
CA GLY A 127 7.84 0.56 -33.08
C GLY A 127 7.68 0.31 -31.57
N LYS A 128 8.21 1.17 -30.72
CA LYS A 128 8.06 1.06 -29.26
C LYS A 128 6.76 1.70 -28.80
N THR A 129 6.01 0.96 -27.98
CA THR A 129 4.79 1.46 -27.31
C THR A 129 5.18 2.24 -26.07
N PRO A 130 4.72 3.49 -25.90
CA PRO A 130 5.07 4.27 -24.72
C PRO A 130 4.27 3.85 -23.49
N LEU A 131 4.95 3.83 -22.33
CA LEU A 131 4.33 4.05 -21.03
C LEU A 131 4.19 5.56 -20.86
N VAL A 132 3.02 6.02 -20.41
CA VAL A 132 2.75 7.44 -20.14
C VAL A 132 2.32 7.59 -18.70
N ALA A 133 3.10 8.33 -17.92
CA ALA A 133 2.73 8.74 -16.56
C ALA A 133 2.00 10.09 -16.61
N ILE A 134 0.95 10.22 -15.83
CA ILE A 134 0.20 11.45 -15.60
C ILE A 134 0.23 11.70 -14.09
N PHE A 135 0.67 12.88 -13.67
CA PHE A 135 0.92 13.21 -12.27
C PHE A 135 0.66 14.67 -11.96
N THR A 136 0.54 14.99 -10.68
CA THR A 136 0.37 16.36 -10.23
C THR A 136 1.73 17.01 -9.97
N TYR A 137 1.96 18.17 -10.55
CA TYR A 137 2.97 19.13 -10.09
C TYR A 137 2.43 19.93 -8.91
N HIS A 138 3.21 20.03 -7.84
CA HIS A 138 2.88 20.82 -6.67
C HIS A 138 3.92 21.93 -6.43
N SER A 139 3.51 23.17 -6.65
CA SER A 139 4.36 24.34 -6.39
C SER A 139 4.29 24.74 -4.92
N MET A 140 5.26 24.31 -4.13
CA MET A 140 5.39 24.69 -2.72
C MET A 140 5.53 26.22 -2.54
N GLU A 141 6.15 26.91 -3.50
CA GLU A 141 6.24 28.38 -3.50
C GLU A 141 4.85 29.01 -3.69
N GLY A 142 4.07 28.49 -4.64
CA GLY A 142 2.70 28.93 -4.89
C GLY A 142 1.79 28.72 -3.69
N GLU A 143 1.87 27.57 -3.04
CA GLU A 143 1.11 27.26 -1.83
C GLU A 143 1.47 28.22 -0.68
N LYS A 144 2.76 28.40 -0.39
CA LYS A 144 3.24 29.33 0.66
C LYS A 144 2.85 30.77 0.38
N ALA A 145 2.73 31.17 -0.90
CA ALA A 145 2.23 32.48 -1.30
C ALA A 145 0.71 32.61 -1.19
N GLY A 146 -0.02 31.57 -0.78
CA GLY A 146 -1.48 31.56 -0.65
C GLY A 146 -2.22 31.52 -1.98
N ARG A 147 -1.57 31.16 -3.09
CA ARG A 147 -2.22 30.91 -4.38
C ARG A 147 -3.10 29.67 -4.27
N LYS A 148 -4.08 29.54 -5.14
CA LYS A 148 -4.96 28.37 -5.22
C LYS A 148 -4.66 27.49 -6.44
N ASP A 149 -3.90 27.99 -7.40
CA ASP A 149 -3.53 27.35 -8.66
C ASP A 149 -2.14 26.66 -8.58
N PHE A 150 -1.69 26.31 -7.38
CA PHE A 150 -0.37 25.77 -7.12
C PHE A 150 -0.21 24.28 -7.51
N GLN A 151 -1.30 23.61 -7.91
CA GLN A 151 -1.29 22.24 -8.42
C GLN A 151 -1.79 22.22 -9.86
N THR A 152 -1.02 21.58 -10.75
CA THR A 152 -1.33 21.40 -12.17
C THR A 152 -0.97 19.97 -12.58
N GLN A 153 -1.48 19.47 -13.73
CA GLN A 153 -1.18 18.10 -14.14
C GLN A 153 -0.13 18.07 -15.24
N GLY A 154 0.88 17.21 -15.05
CA GLY A 154 1.96 16.97 -16.00
C GLY A 154 1.98 15.54 -16.51
N ILE A 155 2.72 15.32 -17.62
CA ILE A 155 2.96 13.99 -18.17
C ILE A 155 4.45 13.73 -18.40
N ALA A 156 4.81 12.46 -18.26
CA ALA A 156 6.12 11.95 -18.69
C ALA A 156 5.91 10.62 -19.43
N TYR A 157 6.88 10.21 -20.23
CA TYR A 157 6.80 8.95 -20.97
C TYR A 157 8.11 8.17 -20.95
N SER A 158 8.00 6.86 -21.09
CA SER A 158 9.10 5.92 -21.22
C SER A 158 8.93 5.08 -22.49
N LEU A 159 10.06 4.77 -23.18
CA LEU A 159 10.12 3.90 -24.35
C LEU A 159 10.98 2.64 -24.10
N ASP A 160 11.34 2.40 -22.86
CA ASP A 160 12.21 1.29 -22.42
C ASP A 160 11.62 0.55 -21.20
N ASN A 161 10.29 0.40 -21.19
CA ASN A 161 9.55 -0.28 -20.13
C ASN A 161 9.80 0.31 -18.73
N GLY A 162 9.86 1.65 -18.63
CA GLY A 162 9.94 2.35 -17.35
C GLY A 162 11.38 2.50 -16.80
N ASP A 163 12.41 2.05 -17.51
CA ASP A 163 13.80 2.21 -17.06
C ASP A 163 14.23 3.69 -17.08
N THR A 164 13.81 4.45 -18.10
CA THR A 164 14.04 5.90 -18.17
C THR A 164 12.77 6.67 -18.53
N TRP A 165 12.65 7.87 -18.00
CA TRP A 165 11.48 8.72 -18.18
C TRP A 165 11.85 10.09 -18.73
N LYS A 166 11.03 10.59 -19.65
CA LYS A 166 11.16 11.92 -20.23
C LYS A 166 9.89 12.73 -20.00
N LYS A 167 10.00 13.85 -19.31
CA LYS A 167 8.90 14.78 -19.13
C LYS A 167 8.52 15.45 -20.45
N TYR A 168 7.23 15.67 -20.64
CA TYR A 168 6.74 16.36 -21.84
C TYR A 168 7.13 17.85 -21.80
N LYS A 169 7.71 18.33 -22.89
CA LYS A 169 8.25 19.70 -22.96
C LYS A 169 7.22 20.82 -22.83
N ASN A 170 5.93 20.50 -23.06
CA ASN A 170 4.84 21.46 -22.96
C ASN A 170 3.97 21.19 -21.71
N ASN A 171 4.55 20.64 -20.66
CA ASN A 171 3.89 20.58 -19.37
C ASN A 171 3.67 21.99 -18.81
N PRO A 172 2.62 22.19 -17.97
CA PRO A 172 1.58 21.23 -17.61
C PRO A 172 0.53 21.06 -18.73
N VAL A 173 -0.13 19.88 -18.78
CA VAL A 173 -1.18 19.54 -19.76
C VAL A 173 -2.60 19.88 -19.26
N ILE A 174 -2.81 20.02 -17.96
CA ILE A 174 -4.03 20.56 -17.36
C ILE A 174 -3.61 21.66 -16.40
N LEU A 175 -4.04 22.88 -16.71
CA LEU A 175 -3.90 24.04 -15.84
C LEU A 175 -4.98 24.03 -14.75
N ASN A 176 -4.74 24.80 -13.70
CA ASN A 176 -5.66 24.92 -12.58
C ASN A 176 -6.23 26.35 -12.53
N ASP A 177 -7.52 26.47 -12.65
CA ASP A 177 -8.25 27.75 -12.63
C ASP A 177 -8.52 28.31 -11.21
N GLY A 178 -7.63 28.02 -10.26
CA GLY A 178 -7.71 28.53 -8.89
C GLY A 178 -8.50 27.64 -7.93
N ILE A 179 -8.44 26.33 -8.11
CA ILE A 179 -9.04 25.34 -7.21
C ILE A 179 -7.93 24.83 -6.26
N LYS A 180 -8.09 25.07 -4.97
CA LYS A 180 -7.22 24.48 -3.98
C LYS A 180 -7.39 22.95 -3.97
N ASP A 181 -6.30 22.22 -3.74
CA ASP A 181 -6.29 20.74 -3.70
C ASP A 181 -6.82 20.09 -5.00
N PHE A 182 -6.19 20.42 -6.13
CA PHE A 182 -6.50 19.96 -7.47
C PHE A 182 -5.46 18.95 -7.96
N ARG A 183 -5.66 17.63 -7.65
CA ARG A 183 -4.56 16.65 -7.75
C ARG A 183 -4.98 15.21 -8.01
N ASP A 184 -3.99 14.33 -8.09
CA ASP A 184 -4.02 12.87 -8.10
C ASP A 184 -4.76 12.28 -9.32
N PRO A 185 -4.28 12.55 -10.55
CA PRO A 185 -4.96 12.10 -11.76
C PRO A 185 -4.85 10.58 -11.94
N LYS A 186 -6.00 9.92 -12.03
CA LYS A 186 -6.12 8.53 -12.52
C LYS A 186 -6.60 8.54 -13.96
N VAL A 187 -5.91 7.81 -14.84
CA VAL A 187 -6.23 7.73 -16.27
C VAL A 187 -6.43 6.29 -16.70
N PHE A 188 -7.45 6.06 -17.53
CA PHE A 188 -7.69 4.79 -18.20
C PHE A 188 -8.29 5.01 -19.60
N TRP A 189 -8.18 4.00 -20.47
CA TRP A 189 -8.82 4.01 -21.79
C TRP A 189 -10.25 3.51 -21.68
N HIS A 190 -11.21 4.30 -22.17
CA HIS A 190 -12.63 3.94 -22.22
C HIS A 190 -13.01 3.58 -23.66
N GLU A 191 -13.09 2.27 -23.95
CA GLU A 191 -13.34 1.77 -25.31
C GLU A 191 -14.64 2.30 -25.92
N PRO A 192 -15.81 2.35 -25.20
CA PRO A 192 -17.04 2.83 -25.80
C PRO A 192 -16.99 4.27 -26.30
N SER A 193 -16.24 5.17 -25.64
CA SER A 193 -16.06 6.57 -26.09
C SER A 193 -14.80 6.77 -26.94
N ASP A 194 -14.01 5.71 -27.17
CA ASP A 194 -12.71 5.75 -27.87
C ASP A 194 -11.84 6.92 -27.36
N SER A 195 -11.71 7.03 -26.04
CA SER A 195 -11.03 8.16 -25.38
C SER A 195 -10.33 7.72 -24.09
N TRP A 196 -9.29 8.43 -23.74
CA TRP A 196 -8.75 8.45 -22.38
C TRP A 196 -9.70 9.23 -21.48
N ILE A 197 -10.02 8.66 -20.34
CA ILE A 197 -10.74 9.31 -19.24
C ILE A 197 -9.74 9.58 -18.13
N LEU A 198 -9.79 10.78 -17.58
CA LEU A 198 -9.02 11.18 -16.41
C LEU A 198 -9.98 11.62 -15.31
N ILE A 199 -9.71 11.13 -14.11
CA ILE A 199 -10.36 11.56 -12.88
C ILE A 199 -9.29 12.18 -12.00
N LEU A 200 -9.57 13.33 -11.42
CA LEU A 200 -8.77 13.93 -10.35
C LEU A 200 -9.69 14.50 -9.28
N VAL A 201 -9.14 14.85 -8.15
CA VAL A 201 -9.88 15.48 -7.06
C VAL A 201 -9.69 17.00 -7.04
N ALA A 202 -10.72 17.70 -6.59
CA ALA A 202 -10.78 19.15 -6.52
C ALA A 202 -11.39 19.57 -5.17
N GLY A 203 -10.58 19.60 -4.13
CA GLY A 203 -11.03 19.77 -2.75
C GLY A 203 -11.73 18.50 -2.24
N ASP A 204 -13.05 18.52 -2.14
CA ASP A 204 -13.87 17.42 -1.62
C ASP A 204 -14.85 16.84 -2.65
N HIS A 205 -14.48 16.88 -3.93
CA HIS A 205 -15.23 16.24 -5.02
C HIS A 205 -14.30 15.80 -6.16
N ALA A 206 -14.77 14.92 -7.02
CA ALA A 206 -14.05 14.45 -8.20
C ALA A 206 -14.43 15.23 -9.46
N LYS A 207 -13.47 15.43 -10.38
CA LYS A 207 -13.66 16.02 -11.70
C LYS A 207 -13.22 15.05 -12.78
N PHE A 208 -13.99 14.98 -13.86
CA PHE A 208 -13.75 14.10 -14.99
C PHE A 208 -13.34 14.89 -16.23
N TYR A 209 -12.39 14.33 -16.97
CA TYR A 209 -11.91 14.88 -18.24
C TYR A 209 -11.77 13.78 -19.28
N SER A 210 -11.81 14.13 -20.56
CA SER A 210 -11.49 13.22 -21.67
C SER A 210 -10.38 13.78 -22.56
N SER A 211 -9.65 12.85 -23.20
CA SER A 211 -8.60 13.19 -24.17
C SER A 211 -8.52 12.14 -25.27
N LYS A 212 -8.18 12.57 -26.49
CA LYS A 212 -7.85 11.67 -27.59
C LYS A 212 -6.35 11.35 -27.69
N ASN A 213 -5.49 12.08 -26.94
CA ASN A 213 -4.05 12.03 -27.13
C ASN A 213 -3.22 12.21 -25.84
N LEU A 214 -3.84 12.13 -24.64
CA LEU A 214 -3.20 12.30 -23.34
C LEU A 214 -2.58 13.70 -23.09
N LYS A 215 -2.69 14.62 -24.02
CA LYS A 215 -2.10 15.98 -23.95
C LYS A 215 -3.13 17.07 -23.88
N ASP A 216 -4.19 16.93 -24.65
CA ASP A 216 -5.27 17.90 -24.73
C ASP A 216 -6.50 17.34 -24.02
N TRP A 217 -6.93 17.98 -22.93
CA TRP A 217 -7.99 17.49 -22.06
C TRP A 217 -9.21 18.39 -22.10
N THR A 218 -10.37 17.77 -22.18
CA THR A 218 -11.68 18.44 -22.16
C THR A 218 -12.41 18.04 -20.89
N TYR A 219 -12.86 19.01 -20.11
CA TYR A 219 -13.71 18.78 -18.94
C TYR A 219 -15.04 18.11 -19.33
N LEU A 220 -15.49 17.17 -18.51
CA LEU A 220 -16.73 16.42 -18.69
C LEU A 220 -17.76 16.72 -17.60
N SER A 221 -17.45 16.37 -16.35
CA SER A 221 -18.41 16.43 -15.25
C SER A 221 -17.72 16.47 -13.88
N ASP A 222 -18.53 16.68 -12.84
CA ASP A 222 -18.14 16.53 -11.44
C ASP A 222 -18.95 15.42 -10.77
N PHE A 223 -18.38 14.81 -9.70
CA PHE A 223 -19.10 13.87 -8.82
C PHE A 223 -18.74 14.14 -7.36
N GLY A 224 -19.72 13.93 -6.47
CA GLY A 224 -19.48 13.82 -5.03
C GLY A 224 -19.72 15.08 -4.23
N LYS A 225 -20.10 16.22 -4.83
CA LYS A 225 -20.36 17.49 -4.09
C LYS A 225 -21.39 17.38 -2.97
N SER A 226 -22.27 16.39 -3.03
CA SER A 226 -23.31 16.12 -2.02
C SER A 226 -23.40 14.66 -1.62
N GLN A 227 -22.42 13.85 -1.96
CA GLN A 227 -22.37 12.41 -1.72
C GLN A 227 -21.02 12.04 -1.13
N GLY A 228 -21.01 11.02 -0.26
CA GLY A 228 -19.79 10.55 0.40
C GLY A 228 -19.48 11.28 1.70
N ALA A 229 -18.32 10.99 2.26
CA ALA A 229 -17.78 11.65 3.42
C ALA A 229 -17.12 12.98 3.04
N HIS A 230 -17.37 14.00 3.82
CA HIS A 230 -16.83 15.35 3.69
C HIS A 230 -16.16 15.79 5.00
N GLY A 231 -15.56 16.97 5.00
CA GLY A 231 -14.84 17.54 6.16
C GLY A 231 -13.33 17.36 6.08
N GLY A 232 -12.86 16.65 5.05
CA GLY A 232 -11.46 16.52 4.66
C GLY A 232 -11.26 16.75 3.19
N VAL A 233 -10.01 16.65 2.75
CA VAL A 233 -9.64 16.72 1.33
C VAL A 233 -9.76 15.33 0.71
N TRP A 234 -10.39 15.26 -0.46
CA TRP A 234 -10.39 14.03 -1.25
C TRP A 234 -9.07 13.87 -1.99
N GLU A 235 -8.59 12.60 -2.09
CA GLU A 235 -7.29 12.27 -2.67
C GLU A 235 -7.37 10.94 -3.44
N CYS A 236 -6.44 10.71 -4.35
CA CYS A 236 -6.19 9.43 -5.02
C CYS A 236 -7.45 8.72 -5.54
N PRO A 237 -8.22 9.32 -6.46
CA PRO A 237 -9.41 8.70 -7.04
C PRO A 237 -9.01 7.56 -7.98
N ASP A 238 -9.86 6.51 -8.04
CA ASP A 238 -9.75 5.47 -9.07
C ASP A 238 -11.13 4.99 -9.51
N LEU A 239 -11.35 4.83 -10.81
CA LEU A 239 -12.62 4.40 -11.39
C LEU A 239 -12.41 3.20 -12.32
N PHE A 240 -13.16 2.14 -12.11
CA PHE A 240 -13.06 0.91 -12.88
C PHE A 240 -14.38 0.12 -12.87
N PRO A 241 -14.67 -0.67 -13.92
CA PRO A 241 -15.79 -1.60 -13.92
C PRO A 241 -15.45 -2.89 -13.19
N LEU A 242 -16.47 -3.48 -12.55
CA LEU A 242 -16.44 -4.82 -11.97
C LEU A 242 -17.73 -5.58 -12.29
N LYS A 243 -17.59 -6.85 -12.64
CA LYS A 243 -18.74 -7.77 -12.69
C LYS A 243 -19.21 -8.06 -11.27
N VAL A 244 -20.52 -8.12 -11.10
CA VAL A 244 -21.12 -8.48 -9.82
C VAL A 244 -21.09 -10.00 -9.68
N GLU A 245 -20.45 -10.50 -8.64
CA GLU A 245 -20.28 -11.94 -8.41
C GLU A 245 -21.63 -12.67 -8.37
N GLY A 246 -21.75 -13.73 -9.16
CA GLY A 246 -22.99 -14.52 -9.26
C GLY A 246 -24.12 -13.91 -10.10
N PHE A 247 -23.93 -12.72 -10.68
CA PHE A 247 -24.93 -12.02 -11.48
C PHE A 247 -24.41 -11.69 -12.88
N ASN A 248 -25.32 -11.59 -13.86
CA ASN A 248 -24.98 -11.06 -15.19
C ASN A 248 -25.14 -9.53 -15.19
N GLU A 249 -24.38 -8.88 -14.36
CA GLU A 249 -24.41 -7.44 -14.12
C GLU A 249 -22.98 -6.92 -13.97
N GLU A 250 -22.72 -5.72 -14.48
CA GLU A 250 -21.47 -4.98 -14.29
C GLU A 250 -21.79 -3.61 -13.72
N LYS A 251 -21.01 -3.15 -12.75
CA LYS A 251 -21.08 -1.82 -12.17
C LYS A 251 -19.72 -1.15 -12.19
N TRP A 252 -19.74 0.17 -12.19
CA TRP A 252 -18.54 0.97 -11.99
C TRP A 252 -18.32 1.24 -10.52
N VAL A 253 -17.08 1.12 -10.09
CA VAL A 253 -16.67 1.43 -8.72
C VAL A 253 -15.73 2.61 -8.77
N LEU A 254 -16.04 3.65 -7.98
CA LEU A 254 -15.18 4.79 -7.73
C LEU A 254 -14.67 4.71 -6.30
N ILE A 255 -13.36 4.57 -6.12
CA ILE A 255 -12.72 4.68 -4.81
C ILE A 255 -12.08 6.05 -4.67
N ILE A 256 -12.15 6.63 -3.46
CA ILE A 256 -11.60 7.95 -3.14
C ILE A 256 -11.11 7.95 -1.70
N SER A 257 -9.88 8.36 -1.51
CA SER A 257 -9.32 8.61 -0.18
C SER A 257 -9.76 9.96 0.36
N ILE A 258 -9.85 10.10 1.69
CA ILE A 258 -10.17 11.35 2.37
C ILE A 258 -9.29 11.55 3.60
N ASN A 259 -8.82 12.78 3.80
CA ASN A 259 -8.02 13.15 4.98
C ASN A 259 -8.33 14.58 5.47
N PRO A 260 -8.73 14.78 6.75
CA PRO A 260 -9.28 13.77 7.65
C PRO A 260 -10.69 13.33 7.24
N GLY A 261 -11.28 12.34 7.93
CA GLY A 261 -12.70 12.00 7.71
C GLY A 261 -13.00 10.50 7.77
N ALA A 262 -12.00 9.65 8.04
CA ALA A 262 -12.19 8.22 8.20
C ALA A 262 -13.02 7.85 9.46
N PRO A 263 -13.71 6.71 9.47
CA PRO A 263 -14.61 6.34 10.57
C PRO A 263 -13.88 6.15 11.91
N ASN A 264 -12.63 5.69 11.86
CA ASN A 264 -11.79 5.49 13.04
C ASN A 264 -10.77 6.62 13.28
N GLY A 265 -10.86 7.72 12.51
CA GLY A 265 -10.00 8.90 12.63
C GLY A 265 -8.92 8.98 11.54
N GLY A 266 -8.41 10.19 11.33
CA GLY A 266 -7.40 10.47 10.35
C GLY A 266 -7.85 10.20 8.92
N SER A 267 -6.97 9.56 8.16
CA SER A 267 -7.13 9.27 6.75
C SER A 267 -7.77 7.89 6.50
N GLY A 268 -8.56 7.76 5.44
CA GLY A 268 -9.18 6.50 5.02
C GLY A 268 -9.71 6.55 3.59
N THR A 269 -10.14 5.40 3.06
CA THR A 269 -10.61 5.28 1.68
C THR A 269 -12.08 4.86 1.65
N GLN A 270 -12.91 5.68 1.03
CA GLN A 270 -14.33 5.40 0.76
C GLN A 270 -14.52 4.91 -0.67
N TYR A 271 -15.65 4.25 -0.95
CA TYR A 271 -16.01 3.85 -2.30
C TYR A 271 -17.47 4.09 -2.62
N PHE A 272 -17.76 4.19 -3.92
CA PHE A 272 -19.09 4.34 -4.49
C PHE A 272 -19.29 3.28 -5.57
N VAL A 273 -20.49 2.70 -5.63
CA VAL A 273 -20.90 1.80 -6.71
C VAL A 273 -21.98 2.48 -7.53
N GLY A 274 -21.85 2.41 -8.85
CA GLY A 274 -22.75 3.13 -9.73
C GLY A 274 -22.56 2.78 -11.20
N ASP A 275 -22.85 3.74 -12.08
CA ASP A 275 -22.76 3.59 -13.52
C ASP A 275 -21.94 4.75 -14.11
N PHE A 276 -21.17 4.48 -15.16
CA PHE A 276 -20.39 5.48 -15.89
C PHE A 276 -20.66 5.36 -17.40
N ASP A 277 -21.13 6.44 -18.01
CA ASP A 277 -21.52 6.48 -19.44
C ASP A 277 -20.40 6.98 -20.38
N GLY A 278 -19.18 7.18 -19.87
CA GLY A 278 -18.06 7.80 -20.59
C GLY A 278 -17.95 9.30 -20.37
N THR A 279 -18.91 9.91 -19.67
CA THR A 279 -18.97 11.34 -19.38
C THR A 279 -19.24 11.61 -17.90
N THR A 280 -20.21 10.91 -17.33
CA THR A 280 -20.73 11.15 -15.99
C THR A 280 -20.77 9.84 -15.20
N PHE A 281 -20.24 9.87 -13.98
CA PHE A 281 -20.45 8.81 -13.00
C PHE A 281 -21.67 9.17 -12.14
N THR A 282 -22.56 8.19 -11.93
CA THR A 282 -23.77 8.33 -11.09
C THR A 282 -23.83 7.20 -10.08
N SER A 283 -24.28 7.50 -8.87
CA SER A 283 -24.48 6.51 -7.81
C SER A 283 -25.69 6.90 -6.96
N ASP A 284 -26.50 5.90 -6.61
CA ASP A 284 -27.65 6.04 -5.71
C ASP A 284 -27.28 5.84 -4.24
N GLN A 285 -26.00 5.59 -3.95
CA GLN A 285 -25.49 5.33 -2.62
C GLN A 285 -25.75 6.52 -1.69
N LYS A 286 -26.38 6.26 -0.54
CA LYS A 286 -26.79 7.30 0.41
C LYS A 286 -25.76 7.57 1.48
N ASN A 287 -25.06 6.51 1.95
CA ASN A 287 -24.12 6.60 3.05
C ASN A 287 -22.71 6.27 2.55
N PRO A 288 -21.66 6.85 3.12
CA PRO A 288 -20.29 6.44 2.83
C PRO A 288 -20.09 4.95 3.11
N LYS A 289 -19.40 4.27 2.21
CA LYS A 289 -18.89 2.92 2.39
C LYS A 289 -17.37 2.96 2.42
N TRP A 290 -16.79 2.20 3.32
CA TRP A 290 -15.36 2.25 3.56
C TRP A 290 -14.69 1.00 3.02
N PHE A 291 -13.56 1.21 2.35
CA PHE A 291 -12.77 0.16 1.73
C PHE A 291 -12.05 -0.71 2.76
N ASP A 292 -11.61 -0.08 3.84
CA ASP A 292 -10.91 -0.69 4.97
C ASP A 292 -11.33 0.05 6.25
N TYR A 293 -11.60 -0.66 7.32
CA TYR A 293 -12.00 -0.08 8.60
C TYR A 293 -10.84 0.03 9.59
N GLY A 294 -9.66 -0.51 9.27
CA GLY A 294 -8.42 -0.16 9.95
C GLY A 294 -8.00 1.26 9.66
N THR A 295 -7.04 1.77 10.39
CA THR A 295 -6.58 3.14 10.21
C THR A 295 -5.40 3.26 9.23
N ASP A 296 -4.83 2.15 8.78
CA ASP A 296 -3.56 2.12 8.06
C ASP A 296 -3.68 1.58 6.62
N ASN A 297 -4.70 2.01 5.87
CA ASN A 297 -4.82 1.76 4.44
C ASN A 297 -5.34 3.00 3.73
N TYR A 298 -4.47 3.72 3.05
CA TYR A 298 -4.75 5.01 2.46
C TYR A 298 -4.18 5.16 1.05
N ALA A 299 -4.70 6.13 0.28
CA ALA A 299 -4.22 6.56 -1.03
C ALA A 299 -4.07 5.42 -2.06
N GLY A 300 -4.72 4.27 -1.81
CA GLY A 300 -4.58 3.11 -2.65
C GLY A 300 -5.32 3.24 -3.97
N VAL A 301 -4.74 2.64 -5.01
CA VAL A 301 -5.28 2.60 -6.37
C VAL A 301 -5.06 1.23 -7.00
N THR A 302 -5.71 0.98 -8.14
CA THR A 302 -5.59 -0.28 -8.88
C THR A 302 -4.57 -0.20 -10.01
N TYR A 303 -4.02 -1.37 -10.39
CA TYR A 303 -3.16 -1.49 -11.57
C TYR A 303 -3.92 -1.29 -12.87
N ASN A 304 -3.33 -0.55 -13.78
CA ASN A 304 -3.76 -0.48 -15.17
C ASN A 304 -3.16 -1.64 -15.99
N ASN A 305 -3.90 -2.07 -17.03
CA ASN A 305 -3.44 -3.04 -18.03
C ASN A 305 -3.08 -4.43 -17.50
N VAL A 306 -3.68 -4.86 -16.38
CA VAL A 306 -3.50 -6.21 -15.82
C VAL A 306 -4.12 -7.26 -16.77
N PRO A 307 -3.49 -8.44 -17.00
CA PRO A 307 -4.08 -9.54 -17.71
C PRO A 307 -5.42 -10.00 -17.08
N GLU A 308 -6.31 -10.58 -17.89
CA GLU A 308 -7.59 -11.14 -17.45
C GLU A 308 -8.53 -10.12 -16.79
N GLU A 309 -8.26 -8.83 -16.96
CA GLU A 309 -9.07 -7.73 -16.40
C GLU A 309 -9.22 -7.77 -14.88
N GLU A 310 -8.32 -8.45 -14.18
CA GLU A 310 -8.28 -8.45 -12.73
C GLU A 310 -8.04 -7.04 -12.18
N ARG A 311 -8.74 -6.70 -11.09
CA ARG A 311 -8.50 -5.45 -10.37
C ARG A 311 -7.64 -5.71 -9.15
N ILE A 312 -6.36 -5.38 -9.27
CA ILE A 312 -5.36 -5.53 -8.21
C ILE A 312 -5.09 -4.16 -7.61
N PHE A 313 -5.32 -4.06 -6.32
CA PHE A 313 -5.17 -2.85 -5.51
C PHE A 313 -3.95 -2.95 -4.62
N ILE A 314 -3.26 -1.83 -4.39
CA ILE A 314 -2.26 -1.64 -3.33
C ILE A 314 -2.53 -0.28 -2.68
N GLY A 315 -2.47 -0.22 -1.35
CA GLY A 315 -2.61 1.00 -0.56
C GLY A 315 -1.34 1.34 0.23
N TRP A 316 -1.20 2.59 0.64
CA TRP A 316 -0.20 3.03 1.59
C TRP A 316 -0.61 2.60 3.00
N MET A 317 0.26 1.82 3.64
CA MET A 317 0.06 1.36 5.00
C MET A 317 0.57 2.39 5.99
N SER A 318 -0.24 3.39 6.26
CA SER A 318 -0.06 4.40 7.30
C SER A 318 -1.27 5.34 7.38
N ASN A 319 -1.20 6.34 8.26
CA ASN A 319 -2.22 7.36 8.46
C ASN A 319 -1.55 8.72 8.67
N TRP A 320 -2.10 9.78 8.07
CA TRP A 320 -1.52 11.13 8.15
C TRP A 320 -1.46 11.70 9.57
N ASP A 321 -2.29 11.20 10.50
CA ASP A 321 -2.27 11.64 11.90
C ASP A 321 -0.92 11.35 12.58
N TYR A 322 -0.22 10.27 12.18
CA TYR A 322 1.02 9.83 12.84
C TYR A 322 2.13 9.35 11.90
N ALA A 323 1.94 9.36 10.60
CA ALA A 323 2.91 8.77 9.66
C ALA A 323 4.33 9.34 9.80
N ARG A 324 4.46 10.61 10.19
CA ARG A 324 5.76 11.28 10.34
C ARG A 324 6.54 10.84 11.60
N ASP A 325 5.82 10.22 12.55
CA ASP A 325 6.32 9.98 13.92
C ASP A 325 6.51 8.49 14.24
N THR A 326 6.10 7.58 13.33
CA THR A 326 6.26 6.13 13.53
C THR A 326 7.70 5.77 13.94
N PRO A 327 7.92 4.76 14.85
CA PRO A 327 9.20 4.54 15.51
C PRO A 327 10.27 3.86 14.64
N THR A 328 10.20 4.02 13.32
CA THR A 328 11.21 3.54 12.36
C THR A 328 12.32 4.58 12.16
N LYS A 329 13.55 4.14 11.85
CA LYS A 329 14.73 5.01 11.88
C LYS A 329 15.40 5.24 10.53
N LYS A 330 15.47 4.22 9.66
CA LYS A 330 16.15 4.29 8.35
C LYS A 330 15.17 4.43 7.20
N TRP A 331 13.98 3.94 7.39
CA TRP A 331 12.89 3.86 6.42
C TRP A 331 11.58 4.25 7.09
N ARG A 332 10.59 4.62 6.32
CA ARG A 332 9.26 4.90 6.85
C ARG A 332 8.18 4.51 5.88
N SER A 333 7.14 3.84 6.43
CA SER A 333 5.95 3.32 5.75
C SER A 333 6.17 2.02 4.96
N ALA A 334 5.07 1.34 4.70
CA ALA A 334 4.97 0.17 3.86
C ALA A 334 3.78 0.32 2.91
N MET A 335 3.63 -0.60 1.96
CA MET A 335 2.38 -0.82 1.23
C MET A 335 1.62 -1.98 1.86
N THR A 336 0.30 -2.00 1.72
CA THR A 336 -0.53 -3.19 2.00
C THR A 336 -0.11 -4.35 1.11
N VAL A 337 -0.47 -5.59 1.46
CA VAL A 337 -0.36 -6.66 0.47
C VAL A 337 -1.22 -6.34 -0.75
N PRO A 338 -0.84 -6.80 -1.96
CA PRO A 338 -1.67 -6.68 -3.14
C PRO A 338 -3.00 -7.42 -2.95
N ARG A 339 -4.12 -6.74 -3.23
CA ARG A 339 -5.48 -7.26 -3.03
C ARG A 339 -6.23 -7.33 -4.34
N LYS A 340 -6.86 -8.46 -4.61
CA LYS A 340 -7.84 -8.62 -5.69
C LYS A 340 -9.18 -8.06 -5.22
N LEU A 341 -9.81 -7.25 -6.06
CA LEU A 341 -11.11 -6.66 -5.81
C LEU A 341 -12.21 -7.49 -6.45
N SER A 342 -13.33 -7.66 -5.76
CA SER A 342 -14.56 -8.27 -6.28
C SER A 342 -15.78 -7.50 -5.79
N LEU A 343 -16.85 -7.50 -6.57
CA LEU A 343 -18.08 -6.79 -6.25
C LEU A 343 -19.21 -7.78 -5.94
N HIS A 344 -19.79 -7.66 -4.77
CA HIS A 344 -20.85 -8.54 -4.29
C HIS A 344 -22.15 -7.76 -4.10
N LYS A 345 -23.27 -8.45 -4.34
CA LYS A 345 -24.61 -7.92 -4.07
C LYS A 345 -25.22 -8.68 -2.92
N VAL A 346 -25.56 -7.95 -1.84
CA VAL A 346 -26.21 -8.48 -0.65
C VAL A 346 -27.54 -7.76 -0.49
N ALA A 347 -28.64 -8.50 -0.61
CA ALA A 347 -29.99 -7.93 -0.78
C ALA A 347 -30.02 -6.95 -1.99
N ASP A 348 -30.33 -5.68 -1.76
CA ASP A 348 -30.39 -4.65 -2.81
C ASP A 348 -29.17 -3.72 -2.80
N ASP A 349 -28.11 -4.06 -2.04
CA ASP A 349 -26.93 -3.20 -1.91
C ASP A 349 -25.66 -3.88 -2.44
N TYR A 350 -24.64 -3.08 -2.80
CA TYR A 350 -23.38 -3.57 -3.36
C TYR A 350 -22.25 -3.37 -2.36
N PHE A 351 -21.38 -4.38 -2.24
CA PHE A 351 -20.20 -4.37 -1.36
C PHE A 351 -18.95 -4.70 -2.16
N LEU A 352 -17.93 -3.87 -2.00
CA LEU A 352 -16.61 -4.07 -2.60
C LEU A 352 -15.75 -4.87 -1.64
N ALA A 353 -15.53 -6.14 -1.96
CA ALA A 353 -14.59 -6.99 -1.24
C ALA A 353 -13.16 -6.77 -1.76
N ASN A 354 -12.20 -6.89 -0.85
CA ASN A 354 -10.79 -6.78 -1.15
C ASN A 354 -10.01 -7.88 -0.40
N TYR A 355 -9.37 -8.77 -1.13
CA TYR A 355 -8.74 -9.96 -0.55
C TYR A 355 -7.33 -10.17 -1.09
N PRO A 356 -6.35 -10.61 -0.27
CA PRO A 356 -4.99 -10.85 -0.72
C PRO A 356 -4.95 -11.76 -1.94
N ILE A 357 -4.10 -11.43 -2.90
CA ILE A 357 -3.86 -12.31 -4.06
C ILE A 357 -3.29 -13.66 -3.59
N ASP A 358 -3.54 -14.72 -4.34
CA ASP A 358 -3.13 -16.09 -3.97
C ASP A 358 -1.62 -16.24 -3.75
N LYS A 359 -0.81 -15.44 -4.43
CA LYS A 359 0.65 -15.41 -4.28
C LYS A 359 1.09 -15.10 -2.84
N ILE A 360 0.32 -14.32 -2.08
CA ILE A 360 0.61 -14.02 -0.67
C ILE A 360 0.53 -15.30 0.17
N SER A 361 -0.54 -16.10 0.02
CA SER A 361 -0.63 -17.40 0.72
C SER A 361 0.44 -18.40 0.25
N GLY A 362 0.95 -18.23 -0.97
CA GLY A 362 2.08 -19.00 -1.50
C GLY A 362 3.41 -18.77 -0.77
N LEU A 363 3.53 -17.68 0.02
CA LEU A 363 4.70 -17.41 0.85
C LEU A 363 4.75 -18.25 2.14
N THR A 364 3.72 -19.01 2.46
CA THR A 364 3.75 -19.89 3.64
C THR A 364 4.71 -21.05 3.44
N ASN A 365 5.62 -21.29 4.41
CA ASN A 365 6.68 -22.29 4.27
C ASN A 365 6.65 -23.42 5.31
N SER A 366 6.03 -23.19 6.46
CA SER A 366 5.91 -24.19 7.53
C SER A 366 4.66 -23.94 8.37
N THR A 367 4.07 -25.02 8.85
CA THR A 367 2.96 -24.95 9.79
C THR A 367 3.51 -24.80 11.21
N LEU A 368 3.13 -23.72 11.89
CA LEU A 368 3.48 -23.45 13.29
C LEU A 368 2.44 -24.11 14.22
N VAL A 369 1.16 -24.04 13.86
CA VAL A 369 0.06 -24.67 14.57
C VAL A 369 -0.86 -25.35 13.56
N ASN A 370 -1.19 -26.60 13.81
CA ASN A 370 -2.23 -27.33 13.08
C ASN A 370 -3.61 -26.95 13.60
N GLU A 371 -4.65 -27.62 13.10
CA GLU A 371 -6.02 -27.39 13.54
C GLU A 371 -6.15 -27.51 15.07
N VAL A 372 -6.77 -26.47 15.67
CA VAL A 372 -7.12 -26.40 17.10
C VAL A 372 -8.56 -25.94 17.23
N GLU A 373 -9.36 -26.67 17.99
CA GLU A 373 -10.73 -26.30 18.29
C GLU A 373 -10.84 -25.78 19.73
N VAL A 374 -11.39 -24.57 19.87
CA VAL A 374 -11.71 -23.96 21.17
C VAL A 374 -13.22 -24.06 21.37
N ALA A 375 -13.63 -24.91 22.30
CA ALA A 375 -15.05 -25.18 22.57
C ALA A 375 -15.81 -23.92 23.03
N ALA A 376 -17.12 -23.96 22.89
CA ALA A 376 -18.00 -22.88 23.35
C ALA A 376 -17.79 -22.60 24.84
N ASN A 377 -17.80 -21.31 25.21
CA ASN A 377 -17.62 -20.81 26.57
C ASN A 377 -16.34 -21.31 27.27
N THR A 378 -15.26 -21.43 26.49
CA THR A 378 -13.92 -21.77 26.99
C THR A 378 -12.86 -20.83 26.43
N SER A 379 -11.64 -20.98 26.91
CA SER A 379 -10.47 -20.29 26.34
C SER A 379 -9.31 -21.26 26.17
N ASP A 380 -8.44 -20.97 25.20
CA ASP A 380 -7.19 -21.68 25.01
C ASP A 380 -6.05 -20.70 24.80
N THR A 381 -4.83 -21.17 25.07
CA THR A 381 -3.61 -20.37 24.96
C THR A 381 -2.56 -21.12 24.15
N LEU A 382 -2.21 -20.60 23.00
CA LEU A 382 -1.20 -21.15 22.10
C LEU A 382 0.11 -20.39 22.24
N GLN A 383 1.20 -21.11 22.50
CA GLN A 383 2.57 -20.57 22.43
C GLN A 383 3.08 -20.79 21.00
N VAL A 384 3.34 -19.71 20.27
CA VAL A 384 3.64 -19.76 18.83
C VAL A 384 4.86 -18.90 18.51
N GLU A 385 6.02 -19.52 18.44
CA GLU A 385 7.23 -18.83 17.99
C GLU A 385 7.08 -18.44 16.50
N GLY A 386 7.33 -17.17 16.18
CA GLY A 386 7.18 -16.63 14.81
C GLY A 386 5.78 -16.11 14.48
N LEU A 387 4.94 -15.90 15.47
CA LEU A 387 3.58 -15.33 15.30
C LEU A 387 3.59 -13.98 14.58
N ASN A 388 4.62 -13.14 14.80
CA ASN A 388 4.81 -11.85 14.12
C ASN A 388 5.16 -11.92 12.62
N GLN A 389 5.23 -13.10 12.04
CA GLN A 389 5.48 -13.27 10.61
C GLN A 389 4.69 -14.49 10.13
N SER A 390 3.35 -14.38 10.20
CA SER A 390 2.46 -15.52 9.98
C SER A 390 1.18 -15.19 9.24
N GLU A 391 0.62 -16.22 8.57
CA GLU A 391 -0.77 -16.28 8.13
C GLU A 391 -1.55 -17.14 9.14
N ILE A 392 -2.63 -16.59 9.68
CA ILE A 392 -3.56 -17.29 10.56
C ILE A 392 -4.89 -17.44 9.84
N ARG A 393 -5.40 -18.66 9.82
CA ARG A 393 -6.74 -18.95 9.30
C ARG A 393 -7.60 -19.52 10.41
N LEU A 394 -8.78 -18.95 10.56
CA LEU A 394 -9.78 -19.48 11.46
C LEU A 394 -11.17 -19.41 10.83
N ARG A 395 -12.03 -20.34 11.26
CA ARG A 395 -13.46 -20.34 10.92
C ARG A 395 -14.29 -20.55 12.18
N THR A 396 -15.44 -19.92 12.25
CA THR A 396 -16.32 -20.05 13.41
C THR A 396 -17.75 -19.61 13.09
N ALA A 397 -18.72 -20.23 13.80
CA ALA A 397 -20.07 -19.71 13.94
C ALA A 397 -20.27 -18.99 15.29
N ALA A 398 -19.22 -18.86 16.10
CA ALA A 398 -19.27 -18.14 17.37
C ALA A 398 -19.54 -16.65 17.12
N LYS A 399 -20.51 -16.11 17.83
CA LYS A 399 -20.97 -14.73 17.71
C LYS A 399 -20.12 -13.76 18.51
N ASN A 400 -19.53 -14.23 19.61
CA ASN A 400 -18.76 -13.40 20.53
C ASN A 400 -17.46 -14.11 20.89
N PHE A 401 -16.33 -13.49 20.56
CA PHE A 401 -15.00 -14.02 20.89
C PHE A 401 -13.93 -12.93 20.88
N LYS A 402 -12.77 -13.26 21.45
CA LYS A 402 -11.56 -12.42 21.43
C LYS A 402 -10.35 -13.23 21.02
N LEU A 403 -9.46 -12.59 20.27
CA LEU A 403 -8.11 -13.05 19.98
C LEU A 403 -7.12 -12.04 20.57
N LEU A 404 -6.24 -12.47 21.46
CA LEU A 404 -5.24 -11.62 22.09
C LEU A 404 -3.85 -12.09 21.68
N PHE A 405 -3.11 -11.23 21.01
CA PHE A 405 -1.72 -11.41 20.64
C PHE A 405 -0.86 -10.76 21.71
N LYS A 406 -0.05 -11.54 22.44
CA LYS A 406 0.72 -11.05 23.58
C LYS A 406 2.20 -11.42 23.48
N ASN A 407 3.02 -10.65 24.21
CA ASN A 407 4.42 -10.96 24.48
C ASN A 407 4.69 -11.00 25.99
N GLU A 408 5.94 -11.27 26.39
CA GLU A 408 6.38 -11.35 27.78
C GLU A 408 6.37 -10.01 28.52
N LEU A 409 6.21 -8.89 27.82
CA LEU A 409 6.13 -7.54 28.40
C LEU A 409 4.68 -7.12 28.72
N ASP A 410 3.71 -8.05 28.62
CA ASP A 410 2.28 -7.79 28.76
C ASP A 410 1.71 -6.83 27.70
N GLU A 411 2.46 -6.53 26.64
CA GLU A 411 1.91 -5.83 25.48
C GLU A 411 0.87 -6.74 24.81
N ALA A 412 -0.23 -6.15 24.36
CA ALA A 412 -1.33 -6.90 23.78
C ALA A 412 -1.98 -6.15 22.60
N PHE A 413 -2.16 -6.87 21.49
CA PHE A 413 -3.01 -6.49 20.39
C PHE A 413 -4.26 -7.37 20.43
N VAL A 414 -5.46 -6.78 20.42
CA VAL A 414 -6.71 -7.52 20.67
C VAL A 414 -7.70 -7.33 19.53
N MET A 415 -8.25 -8.43 19.05
CA MET A 415 -9.37 -8.46 18.11
C MET A 415 -10.61 -8.97 18.86
N THR A 416 -11.76 -8.36 18.61
CA THR A 416 -13.02 -8.75 19.24
C THR A 416 -14.16 -8.82 18.22
N MET A 417 -14.81 -9.96 18.13
CA MET A 417 -16.09 -10.15 17.45
C MET A 417 -17.20 -9.96 18.47
N ASP A 418 -18.12 -9.04 18.19
CA ASP A 418 -19.29 -8.74 19.01
C ASP A 418 -20.52 -8.65 18.09
N SER A 419 -21.09 -9.80 17.80
CA SER A 419 -22.28 -9.88 16.93
C SER A 419 -23.54 -9.35 17.60
N ASP A 420 -23.58 -9.27 18.92
CA ASP A 420 -24.74 -8.71 19.63
C ASP A 420 -24.86 -7.21 19.35
N ASN A 421 -23.73 -6.52 19.21
CA ASN A 421 -23.65 -5.12 18.81
C ASN A 421 -23.40 -4.92 17.30
N GLN A 422 -23.32 -5.99 16.50
CA GLN A 422 -23.05 -5.98 15.06
C GLN A 422 -21.74 -5.28 14.70
N ILE A 423 -20.67 -5.52 15.46
CA ILE A 423 -19.35 -4.93 15.25
C ILE A 423 -18.22 -5.97 15.35
N PHE A 424 -17.16 -5.68 14.61
CA PHE A 424 -15.82 -6.19 14.86
C PHE A 424 -14.94 -5.04 15.35
N SER A 425 -14.02 -5.30 16.26
CA SER A 425 -13.11 -4.24 16.75
C SER A 425 -11.69 -4.73 16.91
N VAL A 426 -10.76 -3.79 16.76
CA VAL A 426 -9.33 -3.97 16.97
C VAL A 426 -8.85 -2.97 18.02
N ASP A 427 -8.07 -3.44 18.98
CA ASP A 427 -7.51 -2.64 20.06
C ASP A 427 -5.99 -2.77 20.06
N ARG A 428 -5.31 -1.68 19.67
CA ARG A 428 -3.85 -1.56 19.71
C ARG A 428 -3.34 -0.64 20.81
N THR A 429 -4.21 -0.20 21.73
CA THR A 429 -3.86 0.77 22.78
C THR A 429 -2.74 0.30 23.70
N LEU A 430 -2.51 -1.02 23.78
CA LEU A 430 -1.45 -1.67 24.56
C LEU A 430 -0.53 -2.54 23.67
N SER A 431 -0.47 -2.28 22.36
CA SER A 431 0.21 -3.16 21.41
C SER A 431 1.74 -3.03 21.37
N GLY A 432 2.33 -2.20 22.19
CA GLY A 432 3.77 -1.91 22.23
C GLY A 432 4.06 -0.41 22.30
N LYS A 433 4.93 0.09 21.43
CA LYS A 433 5.22 1.53 21.34
C LYS A 433 4.03 2.25 20.70
N VAL A 434 3.25 2.90 21.54
CA VAL A 434 2.04 3.64 21.13
C VAL A 434 2.12 5.12 21.51
N ASP A 435 3.17 5.53 22.20
CA ASP A 435 3.36 6.86 22.80
C ASP A 435 4.15 7.84 21.92
N PHE A 436 4.52 7.43 20.70
CA PHE A 436 5.24 8.29 19.76
C PHE A 436 4.34 9.38 19.13
N GLN A 437 3.02 9.16 19.14
CA GLN A 437 2.02 10.13 18.69
C GLN A 437 0.68 9.85 19.41
N GLU A 438 -0.02 10.90 19.85
CA GLU A 438 -1.19 10.82 20.72
C GLU A 438 -2.35 10.02 20.10
N ASP A 439 -2.61 10.19 18.80
CA ASP A 439 -3.72 9.54 18.11
C ASP A 439 -3.48 8.06 17.80
N PHE A 440 -2.23 7.58 17.79
CA PHE A 440 -1.90 6.22 17.38
C PHE A 440 -2.52 5.14 18.27
N GLY A 441 -2.40 5.29 19.58
CA GLY A 441 -2.93 4.35 20.58
C GLY A 441 -4.16 4.87 21.33
N ALA A 442 -4.87 5.87 20.79
CA ALA A 442 -5.89 6.61 21.55
C ALA A 442 -7.16 5.80 21.83
N LYS A 443 -7.55 4.88 20.94
CA LYS A 443 -8.84 4.19 21.00
C LYS A 443 -8.84 2.87 20.24
N LYS A 444 -9.91 2.09 20.47
CA LYS A 444 -10.25 0.93 19.65
C LYS A 444 -10.78 1.39 18.28
N HIS A 445 -10.46 0.63 17.25
CA HIS A 445 -11.02 0.80 15.92
C HIS A 445 -12.16 -0.18 15.71
N VAL A 446 -13.25 0.28 15.10
CA VAL A 446 -14.51 -0.47 15.00
C VAL A 446 -14.95 -0.57 13.55
N ALA A 447 -15.38 -1.75 13.15
CA ALA A 447 -15.97 -2.04 11.85
C ALA A 447 -17.40 -2.58 12.05
N PRO A 448 -18.41 -2.08 11.31
CA PRO A 448 -19.73 -2.69 11.31
C PRO A 448 -19.69 -4.01 10.54
N LEU A 449 -20.52 -4.99 10.96
CA LEU A 449 -20.64 -6.29 10.28
C LEU A 449 -21.60 -6.25 9.08
N ASN A 450 -21.83 -5.08 8.51
CA ASN A 450 -22.72 -4.89 7.36
C ASN A 450 -22.22 -5.66 6.13
N GLY A 451 -23.12 -6.33 5.43
CA GLY A 451 -22.78 -7.09 4.22
C GLY A 451 -22.14 -8.46 4.49
N ILE A 452 -21.90 -8.82 5.76
CA ILE A 452 -21.38 -10.13 6.13
C ILE A 452 -22.55 -11.07 6.43
N GLU A 453 -22.78 -12.03 5.54
CA GLU A 453 -23.87 -13.00 5.63
C GLU A 453 -23.38 -14.38 6.10
N GLY A 454 -24.33 -15.28 6.37
CA GLY A 454 -24.05 -16.66 6.77
C GLY A 454 -23.73 -16.82 8.26
N ASP A 455 -23.89 -18.04 8.76
CA ASP A 455 -23.64 -18.36 10.17
C ASP A 455 -22.16 -18.57 10.47
N VAL A 456 -21.42 -19.21 9.56
CA VAL A 456 -19.97 -19.45 9.69
C VAL A 456 -19.21 -18.33 9.03
N LYS A 457 -18.27 -17.74 9.74
CA LYS A 457 -17.35 -16.71 9.25
C LYS A 457 -15.94 -17.28 9.08
N GLU A 458 -15.28 -16.87 8.00
CA GLU A 458 -13.89 -17.20 7.70
C GLU A 458 -13.02 -15.97 7.93
N PHE A 459 -11.92 -16.14 8.63
CA PHE A 459 -10.95 -15.08 8.90
C PHE A 459 -9.58 -15.46 8.37
N LYS A 460 -8.96 -14.54 7.65
CA LYS A 460 -7.54 -14.57 7.34
C LYS A 460 -6.88 -13.38 8.01
N ILE A 461 -5.84 -13.64 8.80
CA ILE A 461 -5.05 -12.62 9.46
C ILE A 461 -3.61 -12.77 8.99
N LEU A 462 -3.04 -11.68 8.50
CA LEU A 462 -1.63 -11.59 8.13
C LEU A 462 -0.91 -10.74 9.18
N MET A 463 0.03 -11.36 9.91
CA MET A 463 0.87 -10.69 10.88
C MET A 463 2.25 -10.48 10.30
N ASP A 464 2.72 -9.23 10.27
CA ASP A 464 4.11 -8.89 9.97
C ASP A 464 4.73 -8.10 11.12
N TRP A 465 6.02 -7.83 11.08
CA TRP A 465 6.78 -7.23 12.21
C TRP A 465 6.22 -5.89 12.69
N SER A 466 5.53 -5.15 11.84
CA SER A 466 4.95 -3.84 12.18
C SER A 466 3.53 -3.66 11.67
N SER A 467 2.83 -4.75 11.34
CA SER A 467 1.47 -4.64 10.82
C SER A 467 0.61 -5.88 11.06
N MET A 468 -0.69 -5.67 10.99
CA MET A 468 -1.71 -6.68 10.92
C MET A 468 -2.70 -6.31 9.80
N GLU A 469 -3.00 -7.27 8.91
CA GLU A 469 -4.11 -7.16 7.97
C GLU A 469 -5.13 -8.28 8.24
N LEU A 470 -6.37 -7.88 8.50
CA LEU A 470 -7.50 -8.79 8.70
C LEU A 470 -8.43 -8.77 7.49
N PHE A 471 -8.88 -9.96 7.10
CA PHE A 471 -9.89 -10.18 6.06
C PHE A 471 -10.95 -11.16 6.56
N VAL A 472 -12.21 -10.76 6.54
CA VAL A 472 -13.35 -11.60 6.91
C VAL A 472 -14.15 -11.93 5.65
N ASP A 473 -14.57 -13.19 5.50
CA ASP A 473 -15.39 -13.71 4.40
C ASP A 473 -14.91 -13.21 3.03
N GLN A 474 -13.72 -13.65 2.64
CA GLN A 474 -13.04 -13.28 1.37
C GLN A 474 -12.90 -11.76 1.18
N GLY A 475 -12.75 -11.01 2.28
CA GLY A 475 -12.51 -9.57 2.25
C GLY A 475 -13.75 -8.69 2.15
N MET A 476 -14.93 -9.23 2.48
CA MET A 476 -16.15 -8.43 2.65
C MET A 476 -16.01 -7.41 3.78
N LEU A 477 -15.15 -7.68 4.75
CA LEU A 477 -14.64 -6.74 5.73
C LEU A 477 -13.14 -6.87 5.80
N SER A 478 -12.44 -5.74 5.83
CA SER A 478 -11.00 -5.68 6.06
C SER A 478 -10.64 -4.61 7.09
N MET A 479 -9.58 -4.89 7.84
CA MET A 479 -8.96 -3.93 8.77
C MET A 479 -7.44 -4.05 8.66
N THR A 480 -6.79 -2.93 8.39
CA THR A 480 -5.32 -2.82 8.30
C THR A 480 -4.81 -1.94 9.43
N GLU A 481 -3.86 -2.46 10.20
CA GLU A 481 -3.32 -1.80 11.39
C GLU A 481 -1.80 -1.86 11.42
N GLN A 482 -1.14 -0.73 11.65
CA GLN A 482 0.24 -0.73 12.10
C GLN A 482 0.31 -1.07 13.59
N ILE A 483 1.32 -1.83 13.98
CA ILE A 483 1.65 -2.20 15.35
C ILE A 483 3.16 -2.12 15.55
N PHE A 484 3.60 -1.74 16.73
CA PHE A 484 5.03 -1.62 17.03
C PHE A 484 5.38 -2.29 18.37
N PRO A 485 5.24 -3.64 18.47
CA PRO A 485 5.54 -4.35 19.70
C PRO A 485 7.02 -4.21 20.06
N THR A 486 7.32 -3.98 21.34
CA THR A 486 8.70 -3.87 21.85
C THR A 486 9.43 -5.20 21.80
N SER A 487 8.68 -6.30 21.94
CA SER A 487 9.14 -7.67 21.73
C SER A 487 8.13 -8.41 20.85
N PRO A 488 8.55 -9.37 20.01
CA PRO A 488 7.62 -10.13 19.17
C PRO A 488 6.50 -10.79 19.97
N TYR A 489 5.28 -10.77 19.45
CA TYR A 489 4.21 -11.58 20.01
C TYR A 489 4.52 -13.06 19.79
N HIS A 490 4.33 -13.86 20.83
CA HIS A 490 4.53 -15.32 20.80
C HIS A 490 3.40 -16.09 21.49
N THR A 491 2.41 -15.38 22.03
CA THR A 491 1.25 -15.99 22.69
C THR A 491 -0.02 -15.53 22.01
N LEU A 492 -0.83 -16.48 21.55
CA LEU A 492 -2.18 -16.25 21.08
C LEU A 492 -3.17 -16.83 22.09
N ILE A 493 -3.96 -15.97 22.72
CA ILE A 493 -5.06 -16.39 23.61
C ILE A 493 -6.36 -16.26 22.82
N ILE A 494 -7.12 -17.34 22.76
CA ILE A 494 -8.43 -17.42 22.12
C ILE A 494 -9.47 -17.52 23.24
N VAL A 495 -10.36 -16.54 23.35
CA VAL A 495 -11.45 -16.51 24.33
C VAL A 495 -12.76 -16.66 23.57
N ASN A 496 -13.39 -17.81 23.68
CA ASN A 496 -14.69 -18.10 23.09
C ASN A 496 -15.78 -17.79 24.10
N GLU A 497 -16.45 -16.66 23.94
CA GLU A 497 -17.54 -16.21 24.79
C GLU A 497 -18.93 -16.69 24.28
N ASP A 498 -18.96 -17.36 23.11
CA ASP A 498 -20.18 -17.98 22.58
C ASP A 498 -20.60 -19.22 23.39
N LYS A 499 -21.91 -19.46 23.47
CA LYS A 499 -22.47 -20.55 24.29
C LYS A 499 -22.65 -21.86 23.51
N GLN A 500 -22.55 -21.85 22.19
CA GLN A 500 -22.97 -22.97 21.34
C GLN A 500 -21.93 -23.39 20.32
N ALA A 501 -21.24 -22.43 19.72
CA ALA A 501 -20.35 -22.69 18.59
C ALA A 501 -18.87 -22.67 18.98
N PRO A 502 -18.06 -23.60 18.46
CA PRO A 502 -16.61 -23.58 18.65
C PRO A 502 -15.95 -22.55 17.74
N ILE A 503 -14.71 -22.20 18.08
CA ILE A 503 -13.76 -21.52 17.19
C ILE A 503 -12.76 -22.56 16.71
N VAL A 504 -12.55 -22.64 15.40
CA VAL A 504 -11.56 -23.52 14.80
C VAL A 504 -10.44 -22.68 14.21
N ILE A 505 -9.27 -22.70 14.84
CA ILE A 505 -8.02 -22.25 14.19
C ILE A 505 -7.65 -23.35 13.19
N GLU A 506 -7.79 -23.10 11.91
CA GLU A 506 -7.48 -24.08 10.87
C GLU A 506 -5.98 -24.28 10.72
N SER A 507 -5.22 -23.19 10.81
CA SER A 507 -3.76 -23.22 10.80
C SER A 507 -3.15 -21.87 11.19
N ILE A 508 -1.95 -21.93 11.76
CA ILE A 508 -1.02 -20.80 11.79
C ILE A 508 0.23 -21.23 11.02
N LYS A 509 0.57 -20.49 9.97
CA LYS A 509 1.70 -20.81 9.08
C LYS A 509 2.70 -19.66 9.07
N LYS A 510 3.98 -20.00 9.11
CA LYS A 510 5.05 -19.01 8.97
C LYS A 510 5.12 -18.50 7.54
N MET A 511 5.26 -17.19 7.39
CA MET A 511 5.47 -16.53 6.10
C MET A 511 6.97 -16.41 5.79
N GLN A 512 7.35 -16.54 4.52
CA GLN A 512 8.72 -16.29 4.07
C GLN A 512 8.97 -14.79 3.94
N SER A 513 10.23 -14.39 4.17
CA SER A 513 10.69 -13.06 3.75
C SER A 513 10.83 -13.02 2.23
N VAL A 514 10.45 -11.89 1.64
CA VAL A 514 10.59 -11.59 0.20
C VAL A 514 11.82 -10.74 -0.11
N TRP A 515 12.62 -10.45 0.93
CA TRP A 515 13.82 -9.62 0.88
C TRP A 515 15.10 -10.41 0.99
#